data_3bce8bb77f8fbbf2892911821da19083
#
_entry.id   3bce8bb77f8fbbf2892911821da19083
#
_cell.length_a   1.000
_cell.length_b   1.000
_cell.length_c   1.000
_cell.angle_alpha   90.00
_cell.angle_beta   90.00
_cell.angle_gamma   90.00
#
_symmetry.space_group_name_H-M   'P 1'
#
loop_
_entity.id
_entity.type
_entity.pdbx_description
1 polymer ?
#
loop_
_entity_poly.entity_id
_entity_poly.type
_entity_poly.pdbx_seq_one_letter_code
_entity_poly.pdbx_strand_id
1 'polypeptide(L)'
;MTRVAFQLQVKPELLSEYLARHTPVRPEMLREIAAAGRRDYSLFLGAGGVLFGYYETDDDAAAQAYLAASPVAARWEAEMAPFFLELDGRPDQAATPLTEVFHLEDQLAAAGESATPATDNEGRAS
;
A
#
# COMPACT_ATOMS: atom_id res chain seq x y z
N MET A 1 -8.50 -4.19 12.65
CA MET A 1 -7.97 -4.04 11.30
C MET A 1 -7.14 -2.78 11.22
N THR A 2 -5.98 -2.87 10.63
CA THR A 2 -5.03 -1.75 10.53
C THR A 2 -4.93 -1.30 9.09
N ARG A 3 -4.97 0.02 8.89
CA ARG A 3 -4.74 0.63 7.59
C ARG A 3 -3.29 1.09 7.53
N VAL A 4 -2.59 0.72 6.48
CA VAL A 4 -1.17 1.04 6.34
C VAL A 4 -0.95 1.74 5.01
N ALA A 5 -0.26 2.86 5.04
CA ALA A 5 0.12 3.56 3.82
C ALA A 5 1.62 3.85 3.84
N PHE A 6 2.21 3.88 2.66
CA PHE A 6 3.64 4.08 2.55
C PHE A 6 3.98 4.79 1.24
N GLN A 7 5.21 5.25 1.14
CA GLN A 7 5.68 5.99 -0.02
C GLN A 7 7.02 5.44 -0.50
N LEU A 8 7.16 5.38 -1.81
CA LEU A 8 8.41 5.03 -2.47
C LEU A 8 8.63 6.01 -3.63
N GLN A 9 9.84 6.03 -4.17
CA GLN A 9 10.15 6.86 -5.32
C GLN A 9 10.68 5.97 -6.43
N VAL A 10 9.91 5.87 -7.52
CA VAL A 10 10.33 5.13 -8.70
C VAL A 10 11.20 6.04 -9.55
N LYS A 11 12.28 5.49 -10.11
CA LYS A 11 13.13 6.25 -11.02
C LYS A 11 12.31 6.68 -12.23
N PRO A 12 12.23 7.98 -12.53
CA PRO A 12 11.36 8.43 -13.63
C PRO A 12 11.67 7.77 -14.98
N GLU A 13 12.94 7.49 -15.24
CA GLU A 13 13.32 6.88 -16.51
C GLU A 13 12.88 5.42 -16.63
N LEU A 14 12.46 4.80 -15.52
CA LEU A 14 12.04 3.40 -15.53
C LEU A 14 10.54 3.23 -15.31
N LEU A 15 9.77 4.32 -15.34
CA LEU A 15 8.34 4.26 -15.04
C LEU A 15 7.58 3.33 -15.98
N SER A 16 7.86 3.38 -17.27
CA SER A 16 7.15 2.54 -18.23
C SER A 16 7.35 1.07 -17.92
N GLU A 17 8.55 0.67 -17.61
CA GLU A 17 8.84 -0.71 -17.32
C GLU A 17 8.26 -1.11 -15.97
N TYR A 18 8.30 -0.20 -15.00
CA TYR A 18 7.69 -0.48 -13.69
C TYR A 18 6.20 -0.79 -13.85
N LEU A 19 5.49 0.03 -14.63
CA LEU A 19 4.08 -0.20 -14.87
C LEU A 19 3.83 -1.52 -15.59
N ALA A 20 4.68 -1.86 -16.56
CA ALA A 20 4.54 -3.11 -17.30
C ALA A 20 4.69 -4.31 -16.36
N ARG A 21 5.61 -4.24 -15.38
CA ARG A 21 5.81 -5.33 -14.43
C ARG A 21 4.64 -5.49 -13.48
N HIS A 22 3.80 -4.47 -13.34
CA HIS A 22 2.66 -4.50 -12.43
C HIS A 22 1.32 -4.73 -13.14
N THR A 23 1.33 -5.05 -14.43
CA THR A 23 0.09 -5.18 -15.19
C THR A 23 0.14 -6.45 -16.05
N PRO A 24 -0.12 -7.60 -15.45
CA PRO A 24 -0.34 -7.88 -14.03
C PRO A 24 0.93 -8.26 -13.29
N VAL A 25 0.85 -8.22 -11.98
CA VAL A 25 1.88 -8.81 -11.12
C VAL A 25 1.80 -10.33 -11.26
N ARG A 26 2.92 -11.03 -11.10
CA ARG A 26 2.95 -12.48 -11.19
C ARG A 26 1.97 -13.11 -10.21
N PRO A 27 1.17 -14.10 -10.66
CA PRO A 27 0.16 -14.68 -9.78
C PRO A 27 0.72 -15.26 -8.49
N GLU A 28 1.94 -15.82 -8.51
CA GLU A 28 2.53 -16.37 -7.29
C GLU A 28 2.77 -15.28 -6.26
N MET A 29 3.17 -14.08 -6.70
CA MET A 29 3.37 -12.96 -5.77
C MET A 29 2.04 -12.43 -5.26
N LEU A 30 1.02 -12.38 -6.10
CA LEU A 30 -0.32 -11.99 -5.66
C LEU A 30 -0.81 -12.91 -4.55
N ARG A 31 -0.61 -14.21 -4.70
CA ARG A 31 -1.01 -15.17 -3.68
C ARG A 31 -0.23 -14.99 -2.39
N GLU A 32 1.06 -14.66 -2.50
CA GLU A 32 1.88 -14.44 -1.30
C GLU A 32 1.43 -13.22 -0.52
N ILE A 33 1.09 -12.14 -1.21
CA ILE A 33 0.59 -10.94 -0.53
C ILE A 33 -0.71 -11.27 0.21
N ALA A 34 -1.62 -11.98 -0.44
CA ALA A 34 -2.88 -12.36 0.19
C ALA A 34 -2.64 -13.29 1.36
N ALA A 35 -1.72 -14.27 1.20
CA ALA A 35 -1.41 -15.21 2.28
C ALA A 35 -0.78 -14.51 3.48
N ALA A 36 -0.06 -13.42 3.26
CA ALA A 36 0.53 -12.64 4.34
C ALA A 36 -0.54 -11.90 5.16
N GLY A 37 -1.76 -11.79 4.63
CA GLY A 37 -2.85 -11.14 5.35
C GLY A 37 -3.07 -9.69 4.96
N ARG A 38 -2.62 -9.27 3.79
CA ARG A 38 -2.87 -7.91 3.29
C ARG A 38 -4.07 -7.92 2.37
N ARG A 39 -4.96 -6.94 2.55
CA ARG A 39 -6.20 -6.83 1.80
C ARG A 39 -6.33 -5.42 1.23
N ASP A 40 -7.13 -5.29 0.19
CA ASP A 40 -7.41 -3.99 -0.43
C ASP A 40 -6.12 -3.23 -0.74
N TYR A 41 -5.14 -3.93 -1.24
CA TYR A 41 -3.83 -3.40 -1.50
C TYR A 41 -3.85 -2.65 -2.83
N SER A 42 -3.52 -1.38 -2.81
CA SER A 42 -3.49 -0.55 -4.01
C SER A 42 -2.21 0.28 -4.05
N LEU A 43 -1.74 0.52 -5.24
CA LEU A 43 -0.61 1.41 -5.47
C LEU A 43 -1.08 2.56 -6.35
N PHE A 44 -0.67 3.78 -6.00
CA PHE A 44 -1.02 4.98 -6.76
C PHE A 44 0.26 5.70 -7.16
N LEU A 45 0.35 6.05 -8.43
CA LEU A 45 1.54 6.71 -8.96
C LEU A 45 1.25 8.19 -9.16
N GLY A 46 2.02 9.03 -8.50
CA GLY A 46 1.91 10.46 -8.65
C GLY A 46 2.93 11.01 -9.63
N ALA A 47 2.94 12.31 -9.78
CA ALA A 47 3.86 12.97 -10.71
C ALA A 47 5.30 12.71 -10.29
N GLY A 48 6.17 12.57 -11.28
CA GLY A 48 7.60 12.42 -11.02
C GLY A 48 8.01 11.08 -10.45
N GLY A 49 7.12 10.08 -10.46
CA GLY A 49 7.47 8.75 -9.98
C GLY A 49 7.22 8.53 -8.51
N VAL A 50 6.55 9.45 -7.83
CA VAL A 50 6.18 9.24 -6.44
C VAL A 50 5.13 8.14 -6.39
N LEU A 51 5.37 7.12 -5.57
CA LEU A 51 4.47 5.97 -5.47
C LEU A 51 3.88 5.92 -4.08
N PHE A 52 2.56 5.84 -3.98
CA PHE A 52 1.87 5.68 -2.71
C PHE A 52 1.23 4.31 -2.68
N GLY A 53 1.42 3.60 -1.58
CA GLY A 53 0.79 2.31 -1.39
C GLY A 53 -0.15 2.33 -0.21
N TYR A 54 -1.19 1.50 -0.27
CA TYR A 54 -2.15 1.36 0.80
C TYR A 54 -2.60 -0.09 0.89
N TYR A 55 -2.70 -0.61 2.10
CA TYR A 55 -3.33 -1.92 2.30
C TYR A 55 -3.92 -1.99 3.70
N GLU A 56 -4.75 -3.00 3.90
CA GLU A 56 -5.36 -3.28 5.19
C GLU A 56 -4.90 -4.65 5.67
N THR A 57 -4.72 -4.78 6.96
CA THR A 57 -4.28 -6.05 7.54
C THR A 57 -4.74 -6.12 8.99
N ASP A 58 -4.89 -7.33 9.50
CA ASP A 58 -5.20 -7.49 10.91
C ASP A 58 -3.95 -7.42 11.78
N ASP A 59 -2.79 -7.74 11.22
CA ASP A 59 -1.54 -7.74 11.98
C ASP A 59 -0.39 -7.45 11.03
N ASP A 60 0.04 -6.19 10.98
CA ASP A 60 1.08 -5.80 10.03
C ASP A 60 2.43 -6.41 10.37
N ALA A 61 2.74 -6.58 11.64
CA ALA A 61 4.01 -7.21 12.01
C ALA A 61 4.06 -8.64 11.52
N ALA A 62 2.96 -9.38 11.62
CA ALA A 62 2.90 -10.75 11.13
C ALA A 62 2.99 -10.78 9.59
N ALA A 63 2.34 -9.84 8.90
CA ALA A 63 2.40 -9.77 7.46
C ALA A 63 3.83 -9.48 6.99
N GLN A 64 4.50 -8.55 7.64
CA GLN A 64 5.89 -8.23 7.30
C GLN A 64 6.81 -9.44 7.52
N ALA A 65 6.62 -10.15 8.63
CA ALA A 65 7.44 -11.31 8.93
C ALA A 65 7.22 -12.42 7.90
N TYR A 66 5.96 -12.63 7.50
CA TYR A 66 5.64 -13.65 6.50
C TYR A 66 6.36 -13.33 5.18
N LEU A 67 6.24 -12.09 4.71
CA LEU A 67 6.85 -11.71 3.45
C LEU A 67 8.37 -11.70 3.53
N ALA A 68 8.94 -11.31 4.66
CA ALA A 68 10.38 -11.31 4.83
C ALA A 68 10.96 -12.72 4.72
N ALA A 69 10.19 -13.74 5.10
CA ALA A 69 10.61 -15.12 5.02
C ALA A 69 10.24 -15.82 3.72
N SER A 70 9.46 -15.16 2.84
CA SER A 70 8.94 -15.77 1.63
C SER A 70 9.97 -15.75 0.51
N PRO A 71 10.35 -16.90 -0.05
CA PRO A 71 11.25 -16.91 -1.21
C PRO A 71 10.66 -16.25 -2.44
N VAL A 72 9.33 -16.35 -2.63
CA VAL A 72 8.66 -15.72 -3.74
C VAL A 72 8.74 -14.21 -3.61
N ALA A 73 8.47 -13.68 -2.41
CA ALA A 73 8.56 -12.25 -2.17
C ALA A 73 9.99 -11.76 -2.30
N ALA A 74 10.96 -12.52 -1.81
CA ALA A 74 12.37 -12.13 -1.91
C ALA A 74 12.78 -11.97 -3.38
N ARG A 75 12.34 -12.88 -4.22
CA ARG A 75 12.66 -12.83 -5.64
C ARG A 75 12.02 -11.62 -6.31
N TRP A 76 10.74 -11.36 -5.99
CA TRP A 76 10.04 -10.21 -6.55
C TRP A 76 10.67 -8.91 -6.09
N GLU A 77 11.01 -8.79 -4.80
CA GLU A 77 11.59 -7.57 -4.27
C GLU A 77 12.97 -7.31 -4.87
N ALA A 78 13.75 -8.36 -5.11
CA ALA A 78 15.05 -8.23 -5.74
C ALA A 78 14.90 -7.70 -7.18
N GLU A 79 13.86 -8.13 -7.89
CA GLU A 79 13.60 -7.65 -9.24
C GLU A 79 13.14 -6.20 -9.23
N MET A 80 12.42 -5.79 -8.19
CA MET A 80 11.86 -4.45 -8.13
C MET A 80 12.84 -3.42 -7.58
N ALA A 81 13.79 -3.83 -6.75
CA ALA A 81 14.69 -2.89 -6.10
C ALA A 81 15.37 -1.90 -7.06
N PRO A 82 15.84 -2.30 -8.25
CA PRO A 82 16.50 -1.35 -9.15
C PRO A 82 15.60 -0.23 -9.66
N PHE A 83 14.28 -0.36 -9.52
CA PHE A 83 13.37 0.67 -10.00
C PHE A 83 13.26 1.86 -9.05
N PHE A 84 13.74 1.72 -7.80
CA PHE A 84 13.53 2.74 -6.78
C PHE A 84 14.77 3.57 -6.52
N LEU A 85 14.56 4.87 -6.18
CA LEU A 85 15.64 5.77 -5.81
C LEU A 85 15.89 5.70 -4.31
N GLU A 86 17.17 5.79 -3.94
CA GLU A 86 17.57 6.00 -2.55
C GLU A 86 16.92 5.02 -1.59
N LEU A 87 16.80 3.78 -1.99
CA LEU A 87 16.19 2.79 -1.15
C LEU A 87 17.27 2.03 -0.39
N ASP A 88 17.11 1.95 0.94
CA ASP A 88 18.07 1.28 1.79
C ASP A 88 17.49 -0.06 2.19
N GLY A 89 17.64 -1.06 1.33
CA GLY A 89 17.11 -2.41 1.58
C GLY A 89 16.01 -2.79 0.60
N ARG A 90 15.25 -3.82 0.96
CA ARG A 90 14.17 -4.30 0.11
C ARG A 90 13.03 -3.28 0.07
N PRO A 91 12.40 -3.10 -1.09
CA PRO A 91 11.30 -2.13 -1.18
C PRO A 91 10.19 -2.37 -0.16
N ASP A 92 9.85 -3.64 0.10
CA ASP A 92 8.77 -3.94 1.05
C ASP A 92 9.17 -3.71 2.50
N GLN A 93 10.46 -3.54 2.79
CA GLN A 93 10.95 -3.33 4.14
C GLN A 93 11.47 -1.91 4.35
N ALA A 94 11.75 -1.19 3.28
CA ALA A 94 12.40 0.11 3.37
C ALA A 94 11.51 1.27 2.90
N ALA A 95 10.26 1.01 2.56
CA ALA A 95 9.33 2.07 2.16
C ALA A 95 9.09 3.03 3.32
N THR A 96 8.91 4.30 3.00
CA THR A 96 8.67 5.32 4.02
C THR A 96 7.25 5.20 4.53
N PRO A 97 7.05 4.95 5.82
CA PRO A 97 5.69 4.86 6.35
C PRO A 97 5.02 6.23 6.39
N LEU A 98 3.73 6.24 6.15
CA LEU A 98 2.93 7.46 6.22
C LEU A 98 1.99 7.37 7.42
N THR A 99 1.79 8.51 8.06
CA THR A 99 0.93 8.58 9.25
C THR A 99 -0.48 8.92 8.82
N GLU A 100 -1.45 8.11 9.25
CA GLU A 100 -2.85 8.42 9.00
C GLU A 100 -3.25 9.58 9.89
N VAL A 101 -3.77 10.65 9.29
CA VAL A 101 -4.15 11.84 10.04
C VAL A 101 -5.66 12.03 10.08
N PHE A 102 -6.41 11.25 9.31
CA PHE A 102 -7.86 11.37 9.26
C PHE A 102 -8.45 10.09 8.72
N HIS A 103 -9.48 9.58 9.36
CA HIS A 103 -10.28 8.48 8.84
C HIS A 103 -11.72 8.76 9.19
N LEU A 104 -12.57 8.87 8.18
CA LEU A 104 -13.94 9.34 8.36
C LEU A 104 -14.74 8.47 9.31
N GLU A 105 -14.70 7.15 9.10
CA GLU A 105 -15.53 6.25 9.90
C GLU A 105 -15.16 6.29 11.36
N ASP A 106 -13.86 6.38 11.68
CA ASP A 106 -13.42 6.47 13.06
C ASP A 106 -13.94 7.76 13.71
N GLN A 107 -13.91 8.85 12.97
CA GLN A 107 -14.36 10.12 13.51
C GLN A 107 -15.88 10.19 13.61
N LEU A 108 -16.59 9.59 12.68
CA LEU A 108 -18.04 9.48 12.79
C LEU A 108 -18.42 8.66 14.00
N ALA A 109 -17.76 7.54 14.23
CA ALA A 109 -18.04 6.71 15.39
C ALA A 109 -17.77 7.47 16.68
N ALA A 110 -16.66 8.21 16.75
CA ALA A 110 -16.35 8.98 17.95
C ALA A 110 -17.35 10.10 18.19
N ALA A 111 -17.95 10.63 17.11
CA ALA A 111 -18.98 11.66 17.25
C ALA A 111 -20.37 11.08 17.49
N GLY A 112 -20.49 9.75 17.51
CA GLY A 112 -21.80 9.12 17.73
C GLY A 112 -22.63 9.05 16.47
N GLU A 113 -22.02 9.12 15.28
CA GLU A 113 -22.77 9.11 14.04
C GLU A 113 -22.43 7.93 13.17
N SER A 114 -23.29 7.66 12.19
CA SER A 114 -23.11 6.56 11.29
C SER A 114 -22.30 6.98 10.09
N ALA A 115 -21.53 6.06 9.51
CA ALA A 115 -20.83 6.33 8.27
C ALA A 115 -21.78 6.39 7.09
N THR A 116 -23.00 5.89 7.23
CA THR A 116 -23.98 5.95 6.15
C THR A 116 -24.47 7.38 6.01
N PRO A 117 -24.40 7.98 4.84
CA PRO A 117 -24.85 9.36 4.70
C PRO A 117 -26.33 9.49 5.00
N ALA A 118 -26.69 10.58 5.62
CA ALA A 118 -28.09 10.86 5.85
C ALA A 118 -28.71 11.23 4.53
N THR A 119 -29.99 10.93 4.40
CA THR A 119 -30.64 11.21 3.16
C THR A 119 -30.69 12.68 2.86
N ASP A 120 -30.64 13.49 3.88
CA ASP A 120 -30.74 14.90 3.63
C ASP A 120 -29.47 15.60 3.86
N ASN A 121 -28.40 15.02 3.78
CA ASN A 121 -27.20 15.67 4.15
C ASN A 121 -26.79 16.69 3.20
N GLU A 122 -27.64 17.26 2.52
CA GLU A 122 -27.29 18.26 1.67
C GLU A 122 -26.60 19.29 2.40
N GLY A 123 -26.44 19.98 2.67
CA GLY A 123 -25.74 20.97 3.28
C GLY A 123 -24.48 20.62 3.87
N ARG A 124 -24.13 19.45 3.79
CA ARG A 124 -23.02 19.10 4.40
C ARG A 124 -21.90 19.54 3.73
N ALA A 125 -21.39 20.45 3.92
CA ALA A 125 -20.29 20.95 3.24
C ALA A 125 -19.12 20.20 3.58
N SER A 126 -18.48 19.73 3.14
CA SER A 126 -17.43 19.02 3.58
C SER A 126 -16.16 19.57 3.69
#